data_1c177f411e882086b874ac4eb17664e5
#
_entry.id   1c177f411e882086b874ac4eb17664e5
#
_cell.length_a   1.000
_cell.length_b   1.000
_cell.length_c   1.000
_cell.angle_alpha   90.00
_cell.angle_beta   90.00
_cell.angle_gamma   90.00
#
_symmetry.space_group_name_H-M   'P 1'
#
loop_
_entity.id
_entity.type
_entity.pdbx_description
1 polymer ?
#
loop_
_entity_poly.entity_id
_entity_poly.type
_entity_poly.pdbx_seq_one_letter_code
_entity_poly.pdbx_strand_id
1 'polypeptide(L)'
;MLVILRMAAHQTEVPISLENGLRSAVEERWREASKAAGKGASVHDMQAVDVDLVEQESRLLGGALRLVVDALPDGGRALVVGHSPTNEAAVLGLTGQVIGPMGKGEGVLIVEEEGGYTVGSLGVT
;
A
#
# COMPACT_ATOMS: atom_id res chain seq x y z
N MET A 1 -3.78 -1.39 6.54
CA MET A 1 -3.97 0.06 6.78
C MET A 1 -2.69 0.80 6.44
N LEU A 2 -2.81 1.88 5.71
CA LEU A 2 -1.69 2.73 5.39
C LEU A 2 -1.93 4.10 6.00
N VAL A 3 -0.93 4.60 6.71
CA VAL A 3 -0.96 5.96 7.24
C VAL A 3 0.14 6.73 6.54
N ILE A 4 -0.23 7.81 5.89
CA ILE A 4 0.69 8.63 5.14
C ILE A 4 0.83 9.98 5.83
N LEU A 5 2.05 10.36 6.12
CA LEU A 5 2.35 11.66 6.70
C LEU A 5 3.17 12.48 5.71
N ARG A 6 2.80 13.71 5.59
CA ARG A 6 3.59 14.72 4.89
C ARG A 6 4.16 15.67 5.94
N MET A 7 5.48 15.70 6.06
CA MET A 7 6.16 16.41 7.14
C MET A 7 6.04 17.91 7.02
N ALA A 8 5.29 18.55 7.91
CA ALA A 8 5.32 19.97 8.24
C ALA A 8 4.24 20.37 9.27
N ALA A 9 3.89 21.64 9.36
CA ALA A 9 3.23 22.22 10.51
C ALA A 9 1.71 22.02 10.64
N HIS A 10 1.03 21.64 9.58
CA HIS A 10 -0.43 21.48 9.60
C HIS A 10 -0.82 20.02 9.48
N GLN A 11 -1.81 19.60 10.24
CA GLN A 11 -2.30 18.23 10.21
C GLN A 11 -3.73 18.19 9.68
N THR A 12 -3.90 17.48 8.58
CA THR A 12 -5.21 17.21 8.00
C THR A 12 -5.32 15.71 7.77
N GLU A 13 -6.39 15.11 8.25
CA GLU A 13 -6.63 13.69 8.04
C GLU A 13 -7.66 13.49 6.93
N VAL A 14 -7.32 12.65 5.99
CA VAL A 14 -8.22 12.29 4.88
C VAL A 14 -8.35 10.77 4.85
N PRO A 15 -9.51 10.22 5.25
CA PRO A 15 -9.73 8.77 5.14
C PRO A 15 -10.00 8.38 3.69
N ILE A 16 -9.26 7.40 3.19
CA ILE A 16 -9.37 6.91 1.82
C ILE A 16 -9.34 5.40 1.83
N SER A 17 -10.19 4.78 1.01
CA SER A 17 -10.21 3.35 0.83
C SER A 17 -9.60 2.99 -0.53
N LEU A 18 -8.72 1.99 -0.53
CA LEU A 18 -8.21 1.40 -1.76
C LEU A 18 -9.14 0.32 -2.33
N GLU A 19 -10.15 -0.04 -1.61
CA GLU A 19 -11.09 -1.06 -2.06
C GLU A 19 -12.07 -0.50 -3.07
N ASN A 20 -12.45 -1.37 -4.00
CA ASN A 20 -13.29 -1.00 -5.11
C ASN A 20 -14.07 -2.24 -5.55
N GLY A 21 -15.40 -2.15 -5.50
CA GLY A 21 -16.29 -3.27 -5.83
C GLY A 21 -16.25 -3.71 -7.30
N LEU A 22 -15.56 -2.99 -8.17
CA LEU A 22 -15.45 -3.34 -9.59
C LEU A 22 -14.19 -4.15 -9.90
N ARG A 23 -13.47 -4.61 -8.89
CA ARG A 23 -12.17 -5.26 -9.06
C ARG A 23 -12.18 -6.76 -8.78
N SER A 24 -13.32 -7.41 -8.91
CA SER A 24 -13.46 -8.83 -8.56
C SER A 24 -12.53 -9.75 -9.35
N ALA A 25 -12.33 -9.48 -10.65
CA ALA A 25 -11.44 -10.28 -11.48
C ALA A 25 -9.97 -10.14 -11.05
N VAL A 26 -9.56 -8.94 -10.66
CA VAL A 26 -8.22 -8.67 -10.15
C VAL A 26 -8.02 -9.33 -8.79
N GLU A 27 -9.04 -9.27 -7.94
CA GLU A 27 -8.99 -9.92 -6.63
C GLU A 27 -8.80 -11.43 -6.76
N GLU A 28 -9.45 -12.05 -7.74
CA GLU A 28 -9.27 -13.48 -8.02
C GLU A 28 -7.82 -13.78 -8.41
N ARG A 29 -7.20 -12.95 -9.25
CA ARG A 29 -5.80 -13.12 -9.62
C ARG A 29 -4.89 -13.00 -8.39
N TRP A 30 -5.16 -12.05 -7.51
CA TRP A 30 -4.41 -11.91 -6.25
C TRP A 30 -4.55 -13.15 -5.37
N ARG A 31 -5.76 -13.70 -5.30
CA ARG A 31 -6.02 -14.91 -4.53
C ARG A 31 -5.23 -16.10 -5.07
N GLU A 32 -5.22 -16.26 -6.39
CA GLU A 32 -4.45 -17.31 -7.05
C GLU A 32 -2.95 -17.13 -6.84
N ALA A 33 -2.45 -15.92 -7.00
CA ALA A 33 -1.02 -15.64 -6.80
C ALA A 33 -0.61 -15.88 -5.35
N SER A 34 -1.42 -15.47 -4.40
CA SER A 34 -1.16 -15.69 -2.97
C SER A 34 -1.13 -17.17 -2.63
N LYS A 35 -2.08 -17.94 -3.18
CA LYS A 35 -2.14 -19.38 -2.97
C LYS A 35 -0.92 -20.08 -3.55
N ALA A 36 -0.51 -19.70 -4.74
CA ALA A 36 0.64 -20.29 -5.40
C ALA A 36 1.97 -19.93 -4.74
N ALA A 37 2.08 -18.71 -4.22
CA ALA A 37 3.29 -18.25 -3.54
C ALA A 37 3.46 -18.85 -2.14
N GLY A 38 2.35 -19.26 -1.52
CA GLY A 38 2.37 -19.89 -0.21
C GLY A 38 2.04 -18.96 0.94
N LYS A 39 1.82 -19.55 2.11
CA LYS A 39 1.44 -18.83 3.31
C LYS A 39 2.57 -17.89 3.75
N GLY A 40 2.22 -16.66 4.06
CA GLY A 40 3.19 -15.66 4.51
C GLY A 40 4.01 -15.05 3.39
N ALA A 41 3.63 -15.26 2.13
CA ALA A 41 4.34 -14.73 0.98
C ALA A 41 4.27 -13.21 0.92
N SER A 42 5.37 -12.57 0.56
CA SER A 42 5.42 -11.14 0.29
C SER A 42 4.92 -10.84 -1.11
N VAL A 43 4.70 -9.56 -1.41
CA VAL A 43 4.40 -9.11 -2.77
C VAL A 43 5.52 -9.50 -3.74
N HIS A 44 6.76 -9.49 -3.27
CA HIS A 44 7.90 -9.93 -4.07
C HIS A 44 7.78 -11.42 -4.46
N ASP A 45 7.34 -12.26 -3.54
CA ASP A 45 7.10 -13.68 -3.82
C ASP A 45 5.96 -13.86 -4.82
N MET A 46 4.91 -13.07 -4.70
CA MET A 46 3.79 -13.09 -5.64
C MET A 46 4.19 -12.59 -7.03
N GLN A 47 5.14 -11.66 -7.10
CA GLN A 47 5.68 -11.18 -8.36
C GLN A 47 6.36 -12.31 -9.14
N ALA A 48 6.97 -13.25 -8.46
CA ALA A 48 7.55 -14.43 -9.10
C ALA A 48 6.50 -15.35 -9.71
N VAL A 49 5.27 -15.33 -9.18
CA VAL A 49 4.15 -16.13 -9.68
C VAL A 49 3.42 -15.43 -10.81
N ASP A 50 3.14 -14.14 -10.66
CA ASP A 50 2.36 -13.36 -11.62
C ASP A 50 2.95 -11.94 -11.71
N VAL A 51 3.99 -11.82 -12.51
CA VAL A 51 4.73 -10.56 -12.63
C VAL A 51 3.86 -9.43 -13.17
N ASP A 52 3.00 -9.72 -14.14
CA ASP A 52 2.14 -8.70 -14.76
C ASP A 52 1.13 -8.16 -13.77
N LEU A 53 0.56 -9.02 -12.94
CA LEU A 53 -0.38 -8.60 -11.90
C LEU A 53 0.29 -7.63 -10.93
N VAL A 54 1.42 -8.02 -10.38
CA VAL A 54 2.10 -7.21 -9.37
C VAL A 54 2.59 -5.89 -9.96
N GLU A 55 3.14 -5.89 -11.15
CA GLU A 55 3.60 -4.66 -11.81
C GLU A 55 2.45 -3.71 -12.11
N GLN A 56 1.37 -4.20 -12.70
CA GLN A 56 0.21 -3.38 -13.04
C GLN A 56 -0.45 -2.82 -11.79
N GLU A 57 -0.66 -3.65 -10.79
CA GLU A 57 -1.33 -3.24 -9.56
C GLU A 57 -0.47 -2.31 -8.71
N SER A 58 0.83 -2.56 -8.63
CA SER A 58 1.75 -1.66 -7.93
C SER A 58 1.75 -0.29 -8.58
N ARG A 59 1.76 -0.23 -9.90
CA ARG A 59 1.71 1.03 -10.63
C ARG A 59 0.38 1.75 -10.41
N LEU A 60 -0.73 1.04 -10.52
CA LEU A 60 -2.06 1.61 -10.35
C LEU A 60 -2.29 2.10 -8.93
N LEU A 61 -2.04 1.24 -7.95
CA LEU A 61 -2.30 1.55 -6.54
C LEU A 61 -1.27 2.52 -5.98
N GLY A 62 -0.01 2.40 -6.40
CA GLY A 62 1.02 3.36 -6.06
C GLY A 62 0.71 4.74 -6.61
N GLY A 63 0.17 4.81 -7.83
CA GLY A 63 -0.29 6.04 -8.43
C GLY A 63 -1.46 6.66 -7.65
N ALA A 64 -2.38 5.84 -7.16
CA ALA A 64 -3.47 6.31 -6.32
C ALA A 64 -2.95 6.89 -5.00
N LEU A 65 -2.00 6.22 -4.35
CA LEU A 65 -1.35 6.76 -3.15
C LEU A 65 -0.60 8.05 -3.44
N ARG A 66 0.03 8.15 -4.60
CA ARG A 66 0.73 9.37 -5.00
C ARG A 66 -0.22 10.55 -5.10
N LEU A 67 -1.41 10.33 -5.66
CA LEU A 67 -2.43 11.37 -5.72
C LEU A 67 -2.87 11.81 -4.32
N VAL A 68 -2.99 10.86 -3.38
CA VAL A 68 -3.31 11.17 -1.99
C VAL A 68 -2.22 12.06 -1.38
N VAL A 69 -0.96 11.66 -1.53
CA VAL A 69 0.18 12.41 -1.00
C VAL A 69 0.21 13.83 -1.58
N ASP A 70 0.05 13.93 -2.90
CA ASP A 70 0.10 15.23 -3.58
C ASP A 70 -1.05 16.16 -3.18
N ALA A 71 -2.18 15.60 -2.76
CA ALA A 71 -3.32 16.37 -2.28
C ALA A 71 -3.18 16.83 -0.83
N LEU A 72 -2.24 16.26 -0.07
CA LEU A 72 -2.04 16.64 1.33
C LEU A 72 -1.26 17.95 1.42
N PRO A 73 -1.69 18.87 2.30
CA PRO A 73 -0.87 20.03 2.62
C PRO A 73 0.35 19.58 3.42
N ASP A 74 1.33 20.47 3.54
CA ASP A 74 2.47 20.24 4.41
C ASP A 74 1.99 19.93 5.84
N GLY A 75 2.51 18.86 6.44
CA GLY A 75 2.07 18.38 7.74
C GLY A 75 0.76 17.60 7.70
N GLY A 76 0.17 17.47 6.54
CA GLY A 76 -1.06 16.69 6.36
C GLY A 76 -0.81 15.19 6.52
N ARG A 77 -1.88 14.48 6.86
CA ARG A 77 -1.84 13.03 6.95
C ARG A 77 -3.13 12.41 6.43
N ALA A 78 -3.03 11.21 5.91
CA ALA A 78 -4.17 10.45 5.42
C ALA A 78 -4.15 9.06 6.01
N LEU A 79 -5.33 8.54 6.30
CA LEU A 79 -5.52 7.14 6.64
C LEU A 79 -6.09 6.46 5.40
N VAL A 80 -5.35 5.48 4.88
CA VAL A 80 -5.79 4.72 3.72
C VAL A 80 -6.14 3.32 4.18
N VAL A 81 -7.37 2.91 3.95
CA VAL A 81 -7.88 1.62 4.35
C VAL A 81 -7.97 0.70 3.14
N GLY A 82 -7.42 -0.46 3.27
CA GLY A 82 -7.46 -1.49 2.25
C GLY A 82 -7.14 -2.83 2.88
N HIS A 83 -6.77 -3.78 2.07
CA HIS A 83 -6.45 -5.12 2.55
C HIS A 83 -5.18 -5.64 1.87
N SER A 84 -4.65 -6.71 2.43
CA SER A 84 -3.54 -7.45 1.87
C SER A 84 -4.01 -8.33 0.69
N PRO A 85 -3.25 -8.49 -0.37
CA PRO A 85 -1.91 -7.94 -0.60
C PRO A 85 -1.89 -6.61 -1.35
N THR A 86 -3.05 -6.01 -1.61
CA THR A 86 -3.12 -4.76 -2.38
C THR A 86 -2.45 -3.59 -1.65
N ASN A 87 -2.52 -3.55 -0.32
CA ASN A 87 -1.81 -2.54 0.46
C ASN A 87 -0.30 -2.63 0.23
N GLU A 88 0.25 -3.84 0.26
CA GLU A 88 1.67 -4.06 0.03
C GLU A 88 2.08 -3.69 -1.40
N ALA A 89 1.23 -3.98 -2.38
CA ALA A 89 1.46 -3.57 -3.76
C ALA A 89 1.45 -2.05 -3.92
N ALA A 90 0.55 -1.37 -3.21
CA ALA A 90 0.48 0.09 -3.22
C ALA A 90 1.76 0.72 -2.64
N VAL A 91 2.27 0.17 -1.55
CA VAL A 91 3.51 0.63 -0.94
C VAL A 91 4.69 0.43 -1.89
N LEU A 92 4.77 -0.73 -2.52
CA LEU A 92 5.81 -1.01 -3.52
C LEU A 92 5.76 0.00 -4.66
N GLY A 93 4.57 0.28 -5.19
CA GLY A 93 4.41 1.22 -6.30
C GLY A 93 4.75 2.66 -5.92
N LEU A 94 4.44 3.07 -4.70
CA LEU A 94 4.73 4.43 -4.24
C LEU A 94 6.20 4.61 -3.87
N THR A 95 6.77 3.66 -3.15
CA THR A 95 8.08 3.84 -2.49
C THR A 95 9.21 3.03 -3.11
N GLY A 96 8.90 2.01 -3.90
CA GLY A 96 9.90 1.06 -4.39
C GLY A 96 10.34 0.04 -3.34
N GLN A 97 9.78 0.07 -2.15
CA GLN A 97 10.16 -0.81 -1.06
C GLN A 97 9.18 -1.98 -0.93
N VAL A 98 9.72 -3.17 -0.73
CA VAL A 98 8.92 -4.36 -0.44
C VAL A 98 8.75 -4.46 1.06
N ILE A 99 7.50 -4.57 1.50
CA ILE A 99 7.16 -4.81 2.90
C ILE A 99 6.61 -6.22 3.05
N GLY A 100 6.72 -6.78 4.25
CA GLY A 100 6.14 -8.08 4.56
C GLY A 100 4.61 -8.04 4.56
N PRO A 101 3.97 -9.21 4.51
CA PRO A 101 2.52 -9.28 4.55
C PRO A 101 1.97 -8.72 5.85
N MET A 102 0.90 -7.92 5.75
CA MET A 102 0.23 -7.34 6.89
C MET A 102 -0.93 -8.24 7.34
N GLY A 103 -1.00 -8.49 8.64
CA GLY A 103 -2.13 -9.17 9.23
C GLY A 103 -3.27 -8.20 9.55
N LYS A 104 -4.35 -8.73 10.08
CA LYS A 104 -5.50 -7.92 10.51
C LYS A 104 -5.09 -6.95 11.60
N GLY A 105 -5.49 -5.70 11.45
CA GLY A 105 -5.18 -4.65 12.41
C GLY A 105 -3.76 -4.11 12.32
N GLU A 106 -2.92 -4.68 11.49
CA GLU A 106 -1.59 -4.17 11.24
C GLU A 106 -1.61 -3.09 10.17
N GLY A 107 -0.58 -2.28 10.15
CA GLY A 107 -0.47 -1.21 9.18
C GLY A 107 0.95 -0.76 8.95
N VAL A 108 1.08 0.20 8.07
CA VAL A 108 2.36 0.78 7.69
C VAL A 108 2.25 2.29 7.77
N LEU A 109 3.25 2.91 8.37
CA LEU A 109 3.39 4.35 8.38
C LEU A 109 4.35 4.75 7.26
N ILE A 110 3.86 5.58 6.35
CA ILE A 110 4.67 6.13 5.26
C ILE A 110 4.85 7.62 5.52
N VAL A 111 6.09 8.05 5.58
CA VAL A 111 6.41 9.46 5.80
C VAL A 111 7.11 9.99 4.55
N GLU A 112 6.51 11.01 3.94
CA GLU A 112 7.17 11.73 2.86
C GLU A 112 8.10 12.77 3.46
N GLU A 113 9.36 12.66 3.14
CA GLU A 113 10.39 13.61 3.53
C GLU A 113 11.07 14.13 2.28
N GLU A 114 11.84 15.18 2.43
CA GLU A 114 12.63 15.71 1.33
C GLU A 114 13.52 14.62 0.75
N GLY A 115 13.32 14.30 -0.51
CA GLY A 115 14.10 13.29 -1.21
C GLY A 115 13.53 11.88 -1.19
N GLY A 116 12.36 11.63 -0.59
CA GLY A 116 11.76 10.30 -0.66
C GLY A 116 10.79 9.96 0.46
N TYR A 117 10.69 8.67 0.73
CA TYR A 117 9.76 8.12 1.71
C TYR A 117 10.49 7.24 2.71
N THR A 118 10.05 7.30 3.96
CA THR A 118 10.39 6.29 4.96
C THR A 118 9.16 5.45 5.26
N VAL A 119 9.38 4.17 5.50
CA VAL A 119 8.31 3.20 5.75
C VAL A 119 8.57 2.48 7.06
N GLY A 120 7.61 2.53 7.96
CA GLY A 120 7.68 1.87 9.25
C GLY A 120 6.46 1.03 9.53
N SER A 121 6.60 0.03 10.38
CA SER A 121 5.49 -0.83 10.76
C SER A 121 4.62 -0.17 11.81
N LEU A 122 3.30 -0.35 11.68
CA LEU A 122 2.33 -0.05 12.72
C LEU A 122 1.68 -1.37 13.10
N GLY A 123 2.13 -1.95 14.21
CA GLY A 123 1.54 -3.18 14.71
C GLY A 123 0.48 -2.91 15.76
N VAL A 124 -0.44 -3.87 15.90
CA VAL A 124 -1.35 -3.90 17.03
C VAL A 124 -0.68 -4.73 18.12
N THR A 125 -0.41 -4.11 19.22
CA THR A 125 0.19 -4.80 20.37
C THR A 125 -0.83 -5.03 21.46
#